data_64a030e9e7789829af6731a6ad90a6a4
#
_entry.id   64a030e9e7789829af6731a6ad90a6a4
#
_cell.length_a   1.000
_cell.length_b   1.000
_cell.length_c   1.000
_cell.angle_alpha   90.00
_cell.angle_beta   90.00
_cell.angle_gamma   90.00
#
_symmetry.space_group_name_H-M   'P 1'
#
loop_
_entity.id
_entity.type
_entity.pdbx_description
1 polymer ?
#
loop_
_entity_poly.entity_id
_entity_poly.type
_entity_poly.pdbx_seq_one_letter_code
_entity_poly.pdbx_strand_id
1 'polypeptide(L)'
;DEETHESVAGIVAGRIKEKYNLPTIILTKGKDMPKGSARSIDEYNMFEELSKCKDLLDKFGGHPMAAGLSLSFENIDKLRQRLNENCKLTEEELIPKIRIDQRLPLKYVSFKLVDDIKSLEPFGKGNPSPLFAEKDIIIERVYVLGKEKNVFKLLIRPEESYNKINGLFFDSTGYFKETFLRVYDEVSYEKFLEGVLGDIRADIIYYPDINEYNGTITLQLVIKDIRFSTN
;
A
#
# COMPACT_ATOMS: atom_id res chain seq x y z
N ASP A 1 18.53 -15.80 -1.66
CA ASP A 1 18.34 -15.94 -3.10
C ASP A 1 19.70 -15.75 -3.79
N GLU A 2 20.13 -16.73 -4.58
CA GLU A 2 21.45 -16.72 -5.23
C GLU A 2 21.46 -15.89 -6.52
N GLU A 3 20.31 -15.66 -7.13
CA GLU A 3 20.15 -14.96 -8.40
C GLU A 3 19.89 -13.46 -8.22
N THR A 4 19.41 -13.05 -7.05
CA THR A 4 19.08 -11.65 -6.79
C THR A 4 20.33 -10.81 -6.59
N HIS A 5 20.54 -9.81 -7.45
CA HIS A 5 21.63 -8.85 -7.31
C HIS A 5 21.46 -7.98 -6.06
N GLU A 6 22.55 -7.70 -5.32
CA GLU A 6 22.49 -6.94 -4.05
C GLU A 6 21.84 -5.57 -4.18
N SER A 7 21.94 -4.92 -5.36
CA SER A 7 21.34 -3.59 -5.61
C SER A 7 19.81 -3.59 -5.60
N VAL A 8 19.15 -4.73 -5.85
CA VAL A 8 17.68 -4.81 -5.86
C VAL A 8 17.12 -5.46 -4.60
N ALA A 9 17.96 -6.01 -3.73
CA ALA A 9 17.54 -6.68 -2.49
C ALA A 9 16.64 -5.77 -1.62
N GLY A 10 16.97 -4.48 -1.53
CA GLY A 10 16.18 -3.49 -0.78
C GLY A 10 14.80 -3.22 -1.39
N ILE A 11 14.68 -3.28 -2.72
CA ILE A 11 13.39 -3.14 -3.42
C ILE A 11 12.54 -4.39 -3.18
N VAL A 12 13.14 -5.58 -3.30
CA VAL A 12 12.46 -6.85 -3.05
C VAL A 12 11.97 -6.92 -1.59
N ALA A 13 12.84 -6.56 -0.62
CA ALA A 13 12.45 -6.51 0.78
C ALA A 13 11.27 -5.55 1.01
N GLY A 14 11.27 -4.38 0.37
CA GLY A 14 10.16 -3.42 0.42
C GLY A 14 8.86 -4.00 -0.11
N ARG A 15 8.89 -4.64 -1.26
CA ARG A 15 7.70 -5.25 -1.88
C ARG A 15 7.12 -6.40 -1.04
N ILE A 16 7.98 -7.24 -0.46
CA ILE A 16 7.52 -8.32 0.42
C ILE A 16 6.93 -7.73 1.70
N LYS A 17 7.60 -6.75 2.31
CA LYS A 17 7.10 -6.03 3.47
C LYS A 17 5.72 -5.41 3.20
N GLU A 18 5.53 -4.73 2.07
CA GLU A 18 4.26 -4.12 1.68
C GLU A 18 3.16 -5.17 1.48
N LYS A 19 3.48 -6.29 0.81
CA LYS A 19 2.51 -7.35 0.52
C LYS A 19 1.99 -8.07 1.76
N TYR A 20 2.89 -8.34 2.72
CA TYR A 20 2.56 -9.17 3.88
C TYR A 20 2.46 -8.40 5.20
N ASN A 21 2.79 -7.11 5.19
CA ASN A 21 2.94 -6.27 6.39
C ASN A 21 3.84 -6.90 7.47
N LEU A 22 4.98 -7.46 7.04
CA LEU A 22 5.93 -8.16 7.92
C LEU A 22 7.32 -7.54 7.81
N PRO A 23 8.08 -7.44 8.94
CA PRO A 23 9.51 -7.16 8.88
C PRO A 23 10.19 -8.18 7.98
N THR A 24 10.97 -7.70 7.01
CA THR A 24 11.53 -8.57 5.96
C THR A 24 13.00 -8.32 5.78
N ILE A 25 13.78 -9.38 5.71
CA ILE A 25 15.21 -9.35 5.37
C ILE A 25 15.43 -10.20 4.12
N ILE A 26 15.99 -9.61 3.08
CA ILE A 26 16.44 -10.33 1.88
C ILE A 26 17.95 -10.45 1.94
N LEU A 27 18.43 -11.67 1.91
CA LEU A 27 19.84 -11.99 1.83
C LEU A 27 20.21 -12.39 0.39
N THR A 28 21.29 -11.82 -0.12
CA THR A 28 21.90 -12.16 -1.40
C THR A 28 23.29 -12.76 -1.17
N LYS A 29 23.79 -13.51 -2.14
CA LYS A 29 25.05 -14.24 -2.01
C LYS A 29 26.24 -13.31 -1.70
N GLY A 30 26.23 -12.09 -2.27
CA GLY A 30 27.39 -11.21 -2.21
C GLY A 30 28.62 -11.78 -2.95
N LYS A 31 29.75 -11.08 -2.87
CA LYS A 31 31.02 -11.58 -3.46
C LYS A 31 31.73 -12.55 -2.52
N ASP A 32 31.92 -12.14 -1.26
CA ASP A 32 32.71 -12.88 -0.26
C ASP A 32 31.82 -13.47 0.85
N MET A 33 30.69 -12.84 1.13
CA MET A 33 29.74 -13.23 2.16
C MET A 33 28.33 -12.74 1.84
N PRO A 34 27.30 -13.35 2.42
CA PRO A 34 25.93 -12.87 2.28
C PRO A 34 25.77 -11.43 2.74
N LYS A 35 25.06 -10.64 1.91
CA LYS A 35 24.64 -9.29 2.25
C LYS A 35 23.14 -9.22 2.32
N GLY A 36 22.62 -8.46 3.25
CA GLY A 36 21.19 -8.31 3.49
C GLY A 36 20.70 -6.88 3.41
N SER A 37 19.49 -6.75 2.89
CA SER A 37 18.68 -5.55 3.00
C SER A 37 17.43 -5.85 3.77
N ALA A 38 17.18 -5.08 4.83
CA ALA A 38 16.03 -5.20 5.69
C ALA A 38 15.06 -4.03 5.49
N ARG A 39 13.75 -4.34 5.61
CA ARG A 39 12.66 -3.36 5.67
C ARG A 39 11.71 -3.74 6.79
N SER A 40 11.15 -2.75 7.46
CA SER A 40 10.32 -2.98 8.64
C SER A 40 8.97 -2.30 8.56
N ILE A 41 8.11 -2.63 9.51
CA ILE A 41 6.85 -1.97 9.84
C ILE A 41 7.06 -1.08 11.07
N ASP A 42 6.13 -0.17 11.35
CA ASP A 42 6.26 0.80 12.43
C ASP A 42 6.36 0.15 13.81
N GLU A 43 5.73 -1.00 13.99
CA GLU A 43 5.69 -1.76 15.23
C GLU A 43 6.97 -2.58 15.51
N TYR A 44 7.94 -2.64 14.57
CA TYR A 44 9.16 -3.44 14.71
C TYR A 44 10.42 -2.64 14.39
N ASN A 45 11.21 -2.33 15.40
CA ASN A 45 12.48 -1.63 15.23
C ASN A 45 13.57 -2.57 14.72
N MET A 46 13.76 -2.62 13.41
CA MET A 46 14.74 -3.50 12.76
C MET A 46 16.17 -3.30 13.28
N PHE A 47 16.59 -2.07 13.54
CA PHE A 47 17.92 -1.77 14.02
C PHE A 47 18.17 -2.32 15.43
N GLU A 48 17.20 -2.19 16.33
CA GLU A 48 17.30 -2.72 17.69
C GLU A 48 17.33 -4.26 17.69
N GLU A 49 16.49 -4.90 16.88
CA GLU A 49 16.45 -6.37 16.80
C GLU A 49 17.74 -6.94 16.20
N LEU A 50 18.31 -6.32 15.18
CA LEU A 50 19.62 -6.69 14.65
C LEU A 50 20.73 -6.43 15.68
N SER A 51 20.62 -5.38 16.48
CA SER A 51 21.59 -5.08 17.55
C SER A 51 21.66 -6.16 18.61
N LYS A 52 20.53 -6.84 18.90
CA LYS A 52 20.49 -8.02 19.80
C LYS A 52 21.18 -9.26 19.21
N CYS A 53 21.39 -9.25 17.89
CA CYS A 53 22.03 -10.35 17.14
C CYS A 53 23.45 -10.00 16.65
N LYS A 54 24.08 -8.95 17.19
CA LYS A 54 25.36 -8.41 16.70
C LYS A 54 26.50 -9.43 16.65
N ASP A 55 26.47 -10.44 17.53
CA ASP A 55 27.45 -11.53 17.58
C ASP A 55 27.36 -12.49 16.39
N LEU A 56 26.25 -12.48 15.64
CA LEU A 56 26.04 -13.28 14.42
C LEU A 56 26.34 -12.49 13.15
N LEU A 57 26.53 -11.18 13.26
CA LEU A 57 26.68 -10.26 12.14
C LEU A 57 28.13 -9.80 12.02
N ASP A 58 28.64 -9.73 10.78
CA ASP A 58 29.94 -9.15 10.48
C ASP A 58 29.85 -7.60 10.47
N LYS A 59 28.85 -7.08 9.74
CA LYS A 59 28.52 -5.65 9.71
C LYS A 59 27.02 -5.48 9.66
N PHE A 60 26.53 -4.44 10.33
CA PHE A 60 25.15 -3.99 10.17
C PHE A 60 25.04 -2.51 10.47
N GLY A 61 23.99 -1.87 9.95
CA GLY A 61 23.68 -0.47 10.19
C GLY A 61 22.36 -0.09 9.57
N GLY A 62 21.78 0.98 10.04
CA GLY A 62 20.48 1.46 9.55
C GLY A 62 19.71 2.24 10.59
N HIS A 63 18.41 2.20 10.49
CA HIS A 63 17.44 2.85 11.36
C HIS A 63 16.21 1.94 11.56
N PRO A 64 15.21 2.32 12.40
CA PRO A 64 14.09 1.43 12.71
C PRO A 64 13.40 0.80 11.50
N MET A 65 13.23 1.53 10.39
CA MET A 65 12.46 1.08 9.24
C MET A 65 13.29 0.36 8.16
N ALA A 66 14.63 0.46 8.20
CA ALA A 66 15.49 -0.15 7.19
C ALA A 66 16.91 -0.34 7.72
N ALA A 67 17.51 -1.47 7.39
CA ALA A 67 18.89 -1.76 7.72
C ALA A 67 19.60 -2.54 6.62
N GLY A 68 20.93 -2.41 6.61
CA GLY A 68 21.83 -3.26 5.84
C GLY A 68 22.63 -4.15 6.77
N LEU A 69 22.97 -5.36 6.35
CA LEU A 69 23.76 -6.30 7.13
C LEU A 69 24.64 -7.19 6.25
N SER A 70 25.68 -7.76 6.86
CA SER A 70 26.45 -8.86 6.29
C SER A 70 26.77 -9.88 7.38
N LEU A 71 26.87 -11.15 7.01
CA LEU A 71 27.11 -12.25 7.93
C LEU A 71 27.73 -13.45 7.20
N SER A 72 28.29 -14.40 7.95
CA SER A 72 28.73 -15.67 7.39
C SER A 72 27.56 -16.57 7.01
N PHE A 73 27.74 -17.45 6.03
CA PHE A 73 26.70 -18.41 5.61
C PHE A 73 26.20 -19.29 6.78
N GLU A 74 27.07 -19.72 7.66
CA GLU A 74 26.72 -20.55 8.82
C GLU A 74 25.88 -19.86 9.88
N ASN A 75 25.81 -18.53 9.86
CA ASN A 75 25.01 -17.72 10.78
C ASN A 75 23.61 -17.38 10.25
N ILE A 76 23.29 -17.71 9.00
CA ILE A 76 21.99 -17.36 8.40
C ILE A 76 20.83 -17.98 9.20
N ASP A 77 20.88 -19.27 9.45
CA ASP A 77 19.81 -19.95 10.16
C ASP A 77 19.76 -19.57 11.64
N LYS A 78 20.92 -19.33 12.25
CA LYS A 78 21.00 -18.85 13.63
C LYS A 78 20.37 -17.45 13.77
N LEU A 79 20.63 -16.55 12.80
CA LEU A 79 20.04 -15.21 12.78
C LEU A 79 18.52 -15.31 12.61
N ARG A 80 18.05 -16.11 11.67
CA ARG A 80 16.62 -16.35 11.44
C ARG A 80 15.93 -16.85 12.71
N GLN A 81 16.48 -17.86 13.34
CA GLN A 81 15.91 -18.41 14.56
C GLN A 81 15.87 -17.38 15.68
N ARG A 82 16.98 -16.67 15.94
CA ARG A 82 17.05 -15.67 17.02
C ARG A 82 16.10 -14.48 16.80
N LEU A 83 15.98 -13.98 15.57
CA LEU A 83 15.05 -12.92 15.25
C LEU A 83 13.59 -13.37 15.47
N ASN A 84 13.24 -14.60 15.10
CA ASN A 84 11.90 -15.13 15.37
C ASN A 84 11.63 -15.34 16.86
N GLU A 85 12.60 -15.85 17.63
CA GLU A 85 12.48 -16.04 19.09
C GLU A 85 12.34 -14.70 19.84
N ASN A 86 13.04 -13.67 19.37
CA ASN A 86 12.98 -12.33 19.95
C ASN A 86 11.73 -11.55 19.52
N CYS A 87 11.07 -11.96 18.44
CA CYS A 87 9.90 -11.26 17.89
C CYS A 87 8.73 -11.32 18.87
N LYS A 88 8.23 -10.16 19.25
CA LYS A 88 7.10 -10.00 20.15
C LYS A 88 5.86 -9.42 19.48
N LEU A 89 5.88 -9.32 18.15
CA LEU A 89 4.74 -8.81 17.39
C LEU A 89 3.51 -9.67 17.62
N THR A 90 2.41 -9.02 17.92
CA THR A 90 1.09 -9.63 18.05
C THR A 90 0.38 -9.63 16.70
N GLU A 91 -0.64 -10.47 16.54
CA GLU A 91 -1.48 -10.48 15.33
C GLU A 91 -2.10 -9.11 15.05
N GLU A 92 -2.48 -8.37 16.09
CA GLU A 92 -3.06 -7.04 15.98
C GLU A 92 -2.07 -6.00 15.43
N GLU A 93 -0.79 -6.10 15.78
CA GLU A 93 0.29 -5.24 15.29
C GLU A 93 0.68 -5.55 13.84
N LEU A 94 0.35 -6.75 13.37
CA LEU A 94 0.55 -7.16 11.97
C LEU A 94 -0.56 -6.70 11.02
N ILE A 95 -1.67 -6.19 11.55
CA ILE A 95 -2.75 -5.64 10.73
C ILE A 95 -2.31 -4.27 10.17
N PRO A 96 -2.26 -4.09 8.84
CA PRO A 96 -1.93 -2.79 8.24
C PRO A 96 -2.91 -1.71 8.71
N LYS A 97 -2.39 -0.60 9.20
CA LYS A 97 -3.18 0.54 9.66
C LYS A 97 -3.03 1.70 8.68
N ILE A 98 -4.14 2.27 8.24
CA ILE A 98 -4.16 3.49 7.44
C ILE A 98 -4.66 4.63 8.33
N ARG A 99 -3.82 5.65 8.50
CA ARG A 99 -4.20 6.86 9.23
C ARG A 99 -5.04 7.74 8.31
N ILE A 100 -6.28 7.98 8.72
CA ILE A 100 -7.20 8.88 8.05
C ILE A 100 -7.18 10.20 8.81
N ASP A 101 -6.92 11.31 8.11
CA ASP A 101 -6.86 12.62 8.74
C ASP A 101 -8.26 13.16 9.02
N GLN A 102 -9.20 12.95 8.09
CA GLN A 102 -10.57 13.39 8.27
C GLN A 102 -11.56 12.64 7.36
N ARG A 103 -12.82 12.51 7.82
CA ARG A 103 -13.93 12.19 6.93
C ARG A 103 -14.24 13.43 6.07
N LEU A 104 -14.23 13.25 4.75
CA LEU A 104 -14.52 14.32 3.80
C LEU A 104 -15.54 13.84 2.77
N PRO A 105 -16.82 14.28 2.89
CA PRO A 105 -17.82 13.97 1.87
C PRO A 105 -17.42 14.48 0.49
N LEU A 106 -17.64 13.66 -0.55
CA LEU A 106 -17.20 13.95 -1.92
C LEU A 106 -17.75 15.27 -2.48
N LYS A 107 -18.89 15.76 -1.98
CA LYS A 107 -19.46 17.06 -2.34
C LYS A 107 -18.54 18.26 -2.02
N TYR A 108 -17.59 18.10 -1.13
CA TYR A 108 -16.61 19.14 -0.77
C TYR A 108 -15.32 19.06 -1.58
N VAL A 109 -15.16 18.03 -2.39
CA VAL A 109 -14.00 17.91 -3.29
C VAL A 109 -14.11 18.96 -4.39
N SER A 110 -13.13 19.83 -4.45
CA SER A 110 -13.08 20.96 -5.37
C SER A 110 -11.65 21.25 -5.82
N PHE A 111 -11.48 21.98 -6.92
CA PHE A 111 -10.17 22.45 -7.36
C PHE A 111 -9.49 23.28 -6.27
N LYS A 112 -10.24 24.15 -5.60
CA LYS A 112 -9.71 24.95 -4.48
C LYS A 112 -9.15 24.05 -3.37
N LEU A 113 -9.84 23.00 -2.98
CA LEU A 113 -9.34 22.07 -1.96
C LEU A 113 -8.03 21.42 -2.39
N VAL A 114 -7.91 21.01 -3.65
CA VAL A 114 -6.65 20.42 -4.16
C VAL A 114 -5.52 21.44 -4.11
N ASP A 115 -5.78 22.69 -4.48
CA ASP A 115 -4.77 23.77 -4.41
C ASP A 115 -4.39 24.08 -2.95
N ASP A 116 -5.36 24.14 -2.03
CA ASP A 116 -5.10 24.31 -0.61
C ASP A 116 -4.21 23.16 -0.05
N ILE A 117 -4.47 21.90 -0.44
CA ILE A 117 -3.65 20.74 -0.07
C ILE A 117 -2.23 20.87 -0.66
N LYS A 118 -2.11 21.26 -1.93
CA LYS A 118 -0.80 21.45 -2.58
C LYS A 118 0.04 22.53 -1.88
N SER A 119 -0.58 23.52 -1.26
CA SER A 119 0.15 24.53 -0.49
C SER A 119 0.87 23.97 0.74
N LEU A 120 0.55 22.76 1.18
CA LEU A 120 1.21 22.04 2.28
C LEU A 120 2.45 21.26 1.83
N GLU A 121 2.74 21.19 0.52
CA GLU A 121 3.93 20.52 -0.02
C GLU A 121 5.25 21.20 0.42
N PRO A 122 6.37 20.47 0.49
CA PRO A 122 6.54 19.09 0.02
C PRO A 122 6.06 18.04 1.02
N PHE A 123 5.38 17.02 0.51
CA PHE A 123 5.01 15.87 1.31
C PHE A 123 6.17 14.88 1.47
N GLY A 124 6.20 14.19 2.62
CA GLY A 124 7.24 13.23 2.95
C GLY A 124 7.06 12.62 4.35
N LYS A 125 8.09 12.01 4.89
CA LYS A 125 8.03 11.27 6.17
C LYS A 125 7.50 12.10 7.36
N GLY A 126 7.87 13.37 7.46
CA GLY A 126 7.43 14.28 8.54
C GLY A 126 6.18 15.10 8.22
N ASN A 127 5.72 15.05 6.97
CA ASN A 127 4.55 15.76 6.46
C ASN A 127 3.85 14.88 5.40
N PRO A 128 3.11 13.84 5.80
CA PRO A 128 2.43 12.96 4.85
C PRO A 128 1.30 13.71 4.11
N SER A 129 1.03 13.29 2.87
CA SER A 129 -0.14 13.80 2.15
C SER A 129 -1.42 13.42 2.90
N PRO A 130 -2.34 14.38 3.09
CA PRO A 130 -3.59 14.11 3.80
C PRO A 130 -4.41 12.99 3.13
N LEU A 131 -4.95 12.10 3.94
CA LEU A 131 -5.88 11.05 3.51
C LEU A 131 -7.27 11.31 4.08
N PHE A 132 -8.24 11.20 3.20
CA PHE A 132 -9.65 11.37 3.54
C PHE A 132 -10.40 10.06 3.40
N ALA A 133 -11.55 9.95 4.09
CA ALA A 133 -12.44 8.83 3.92
C ALA A 133 -13.87 9.30 3.65
N GLU A 134 -14.57 8.54 2.83
CA GLU A 134 -16.02 8.64 2.66
C GLU A 134 -16.62 7.24 2.69
N LYS A 135 -17.78 7.15 3.30
CA LYS A 135 -18.55 5.90 3.42
C LYS A 135 -19.69 5.91 2.43
N ASP A 136 -20.08 4.69 2.09
CA ASP A 136 -21.33 4.43 1.37
C ASP A 136 -21.43 5.15 0.02
N ILE A 137 -20.31 5.28 -0.66
CA ILE A 137 -20.29 5.81 -2.03
C ILE A 137 -20.89 4.79 -2.99
N ILE A 138 -21.46 5.28 -4.10
CA ILE A 138 -22.03 4.42 -5.13
C ILE A 138 -21.08 4.39 -6.33
N ILE A 139 -20.60 3.20 -6.69
CA ILE A 139 -19.81 2.96 -7.90
C ILE A 139 -20.78 2.52 -8.99
N GLU A 140 -21.04 3.40 -9.94
CA GLU A 140 -21.92 3.10 -11.07
C GLU A 140 -21.25 2.23 -12.12
N ARG A 141 -19.94 2.40 -12.30
CA ARG A 141 -19.19 1.68 -13.32
C ARG A 141 -17.71 1.57 -12.96
N VAL A 142 -17.09 0.50 -13.40
CA VAL A 142 -15.65 0.28 -13.34
C VAL A 142 -15.08 0.11 -14.74
N TYR A 143 -13.87 0.63 -14.96
CA TYR A 143 -13.07 0.42 -16.17
C TYR A 143 -11.71 -0.08 -15.77
N VAL A 144 -11.27 -1.18 -16.37
CA VAL A 144 -9.94 -1.74 -16.13
C VAL A 144 -8.98 -1.18 -17.16
N LEU A 145 -7.92 -0.54 -16.69
CA LEU A 145 -6.96 0.19 -17.52
C LEU A 145 -5.55 -0.41 -17.40
N GLY A 146 -4.70 -0.05 -18.37
CA GLY A 146 -3.31 -0.46 -18.41
C GLY A 146 -3.11 -1.85 -19.05
N LYS A 147 -1.89 -2.10 -19.50
CA LYS A 147 -1.52 -3.40 -20.12
C LYS A 147 -1.59 -4.55 -19.10
N GLU A 148 -1.22 -4.27 -17.87
CA GLU A 148 -1.23 -5.23 -16.75
C GLU A 148 -2.61 -5.38 -16.11
N LYS A 149 -3.63 -4.63 -16.57
CA LYS A 149 -5.00 -4.64 -16.01
C LYS A 149 -5.05 -4.41 -14.50
N ASN A 150 -4.17 -3.56 -14.02
CA ASN A 150 -3.96 -3.30 -12.58
C ASN A 150 -4.38 -1.89 -12.15
N VAL A 151 -5.09 -1.16 -13.00
CA VAL A 151 -5.65 0.16 -12.67
C VAL A 151 -7.15 0.12 -12.88
N PHE A 152 -7.89 0.38 -11.81
CA PHE A 152 -9.35 0.43 -11.82
C PHE A 152 -9.80 1.89 -11.78
N LYS A 153 -10.46 2.33 -12.86
CA LYS A 153 -11.11 3.63 -12.91
C LYS A 153 -12.57 3.46 -12.55
N LEU A 154 -12.98 4.04 -11.44
CA LEU A 154 -14.33 3.96 -10.89
C LEU A 154 -15.10 5.23 -11.23
N LEU A 155 -16.29 5.10 -11.79
CA LEU A 155 -17.23 6.20 -11.92
C LEU A 155 -18.08 6.24 -10.65
N ILE A 156 -17.82 7.21 -9.80
CA ILE A 156 -18.41 7.32 -8.46
C ILE A 156 -19.49 8.41 -8.48
N ARG A 157 -20.66 8.07 -7.95
CA ARG A 157 -21.75 9.00 -7.69
C ARG A 157 -21.88 9.22 -6.18
N PRO A 158 -21.69 10.46 -5.69
CA PRO A 158 -22.00 10.80 -4.32
C PRO A 158 -23.53 10.64 -4.06
N GLU A 159 -23.90 10.18 -2.88
CA GLU A 159 -25.31 9.92 -2.57
C GLU A 159 -26.20 11.18 -2.68
N GLU A 160 -25.66 12.34 -2.31
CA GLU A 160 -26.38 13.64 -2.30
C GLU A 160 -26.10 14.51 -3.52
N SER A 161 -25.45 13.99 -4.58
CA SER A 161 -25.06 14.80 -5.75
C SER A 161 -25.21 14.04 -7.05
N TYR A 162 -25.67 14.75 -8.09
CA TYR A 162 -25.70 14.22 -9.46
C TYR A 162 -24.33 14.31 -10.16
N ASN A 163 -23.39 15.05 -9.60
CA ASN A 163 -22.05 15.21 -10.17
C ASN A 163 -21.21 13.98 -9.88
N LYS A 164 -20.87 13.26 -10.93
CA LYS A 164 -20.00 12.08 -10.86
C LYS A 164 -18.54 12.50 -10.78
N ILE A 165 -17.74 11.73 -10.07
CA ILE A 165 -16.30 11.92 -9.97
C ILE A 165 -15.58 10.60 -10.31
N ASN A 166 -14.43 10.71 -10.97
CA ASN A 166 -13.62 9.54 -11.25
C ASN A 166 -12.71 9.22 -10.06
N GLY A 167 -12.66 7.95 -9.65
CA GLY A 167 -11.69 7.42 -8.73
C GLY A 167 -10.70 6.50 -9.45
N LEU A 168 -9.41 6.59 -9.15
CA LEU A 168 -8.39 5.69 -9.64
C LEU A 168 -7.87 4.84 -8.48
N PHE A 169 -7.96 3.53 -8.62
CA PHE A 169 -7.39 2.57 -7.70
C PHE A 169 -6.28 1.77 -8.41
N PHE A 170 -5.07 1.82 -7.87
CA PHE A 170 -3.91 1.13 -8.41
C PHE A 170 -3.70 -0.18 -7.62
N ASP A 171 -3.92 -1.31 -8.29
CA ASP A 171 -3.83 -2.64 -7.68
C ASP A 171 -2.72 -3.48 -8.31
N SER A 172 -1.64 -3.68 -7.61
CA SER A 172 -0.55 -4.56 -8.03
C SER A 172 -0.63 -5.98 -7.44
N THR A 173 -1.64 -6.26 -6.62
CA THR A 173 -1.71 -7.48 -5.80
C THR A 173 -2.94 -8.34 -6.03
N GLY A 174 -3.96 -7.81 -6.71
CA GLY A 174 -5.28 -8.44 -6.84
C GLY A 174 -6.23 -8.14 -5.67
N TYR A 175 -5.87 -7.15 -4.85
CA TYR A 175 -6.63 -6.74 -3.65
C TYR A 175 -8.05 -6.27 -3.99
N PHE A 176 -8.24 -5.57 -5.13
CA PHE A 176 -9.55 -5.09 -5.56
C PHE A 176 -10.54 -6.25 -5.74
N LYS A 177 -10.11 -7.31 -6.43
CA LYS A 177 -10.91 -8.53 -6.60
C LYS A 177 -11.15 -9.22 -5.27
N GLU A 178 -10.10 -9.38 -4.47
CA GLU A 178 -10.19 -10.04 -3.17
C GLU A 178 -11.20 -9.35 -2.26
N THR A 179 -11.16 -8.02 -2.14
CA THR A 179 -12.10 -7.25 -1.31
C THR A 179 -13.52 -7.30 -1.84
N PHE A 180 -13.71 -7.32 -3.18
CA PHE A 180 -15.02 -7.48 -3.78
C PHE A 180 -15.62 -8.85 -3.45
N LEU A 181 -14.82 -9.92 -3.56
CA LEU A 181 -15.27 -11.30 -3.30
C LEU A 181 -15.53 -11.61 -1.82
N ARG A 182 -15.15 -10.74 -0.91
CA ARG A 182 -15.57 -10.83 0.52
C ARG A 182 -17.06 -10.55 0.72
N VAL A 183 -17.69 -9.87 -0.23
CA VAL A 183 -19.07 -9.39 -0.14
C VAL A 183 -19.96 -9.96 -1.24
N TYR A 184 -19.40 -10.12 -2.43
CA TYR A 184 -20.09 -10.60 -3.65
C TYR A 184 -19.42 -11.87 -4.17
N ASP A 185 -20.06 -12.53 -5.12
CA ASP A 185 -19.54 -13.71 -5.79
C ASP A 185 -18.75 -13.39 -7.09
N GLU A 186 -18.10 -14.40 -7.66
CA GLU A 186 -17.30 -14.29 -8.89
C GLU A 186 -18.15 -13.85 -10.10
N VAL A 187 -19.39 -14.32 -10.20
CA VAL A 187 -20.30 -13.97 -11.31
C VAL A 187 -20.67 -12.49 -11.23
N SER A 188 -20.91 -11.98 -10.02
CA SER A 188 -21.16 -10.58 -9.77
C SER A 188 -19.93 -9.71 -10.08
N TYR A 189 -18.72 -10.21 -9.78
CA TYR A 189 -17.49 -9.51 -10.12
C TYR A 189 -17.31 -9.35 -11.64
N GLU A 190 -17.53 -10.42 -12.42
CA GLU A 190 -17.45 -10.35 -13.87
C GLU A 190 -18.49 -9.38 -14.45
N LYS A 191 -19.74 -9.46 -13.99
CA LYS A 191 -20.80 -8.53 -14.41
C LYS A 191 -20.46 -7.07 -14.05
N PHE A 192 -19.81 -6.84 -12.93
CA PHE A 192 -19.36 -5.51 -12.52
C PHE A 192 -18.28 -4.98 -13.46
N LEU A 193 -17.28 -5.81 -13.83
CA LEU A 193 -16.24 -5.44 -14.79
C LEU A 193 -16.80 -5.17 -16.20
N GLU A 194 -17.82 -5.89 -16.63
CA GLU A 194 -18.52 -5.70 -17.90
C GLU A 194 -19.44 -4.45 -17.88
N GLY A 195 -19.69 -3.88 -16.71
CA GLY A 195 -20.61 -2.74 -16.53
C GLY A 195 -22.08 -3.12 -16.63
N VAL A 196 -22.40 -4.41 -16.46
CA VAL A 196 -23.76 -4.96 -16.38
C VAL A 196 -24.32 -4.82 -14.97
N LEU A 197 -23.47 -4.97 -13.96
CA LEU A 197 -23.78 -4.72 -12.55
C LEU A 197 -23.21 -3.35 -12.16
N GLY A 198 -24.08 -2.46 -11.74
CA GLY A 198 -23.72 -1.13 -11.23
C GLY A 198 -24.30 -0.87 -9.85
N ASP A 199 -24.17 0.36 -9.38
CA ASP A 199 -24.65 0.81 -8.06
C ASP A 199 -24.08 -0.01 -6.90
N ILE A 200 -22.81 -0.43 -7.02
CA ILE A 200 -22.07 -1.10 -5.97
C ILE A 200 -21.69 -0.11 -4.89
N ARG A 201 -22.02 -0.40 -3.63
CA ARG A 201 -21.66 0.43 -2.49
C ARG A 201 -20.27 0.08 -1.96
N ALA A 202 -19.55 1.13 -1.54
CA ALA A 202 -18.24 0.97 -0.94
C ALA A 202 -17.90 2.12 0.01
N ASP A 203 -17.03 1.85 0.98
CA ASP A 203 -16.27 2.85 1.72
C ASP A 203 -14.91 3.03 1.04
N ILE A 204 -14.42 4.26 0.94
CA ILE A 204 -13.12 4.55 0.33
C ILE A 204 -12.24 5.41 1.22
N ILE A 205 -10.93 5.16 1.13
CA ILE A 205 -9.89 6.06 1.60
C ILE A 205 -9.23 6.66 0.36
N TYR A 206 -9.11 7.96 0.31
CA TYR A 206 -8.67 8.65 -0.89
C TYR A 206 -7.95 9.97 -0.59
N TYR A 207 -7.28 10.50 -1.58
CA TYR A 207 -6.95 11.93 -1.66
C TYR A 207 -7.43 12.49 -3.00
N PRO A 208 -7.90 13.75 -3.02
CA PRO A 208 -8.33 14.42 -4.24
C PRO A 208 -7.11 14.86 -5.04
N ASP A 209 -7.24 14.83 -6.36
CA ASP A 209 -6.19 15.21 -7.29
C ASP A 209 -6.79 15.86 -8.55
N ILE A 210 -5.94 16.44 -9.36
CA ILE A 210 -6.28 17.05 -10.65
C ILE A 210 -5.67 16.20 -11.75
N ASN A 211 -6.51 15.76 -12.65
CA ASN A 211 -6.08 15.10 -13.88
C ASN A 211 -6.11 16.10 -15.04
N GLU A 212 -4.98 16.23 -15.74
CA GLU A 212 -4.89 16.99 -16.98
C GLU A 212 -4.61 16.03 -18.13
N TYR A 213 -5.52 15.96 -19.08
CA TYR A 213 -5.38 15.12 -20.25
C TYR A 213 -5.93 15.84 -21.49
N ASN A 214 -5.10 15.96 -22.55
CA ASN A 214 -5.43 16.65 -23.80
C ASN A 214 -6.02 18.07 -23.58
N GLY A 215 -5.47 18.83 -22.63
CA GLY A 215 -5.92 20.18 -22.31
C GLY A 215 -7.23 20.24 -21.50
N THR A 216 -7.81 19.09 -21.14
CA THR A 216 -8.99 19.02 -20.26
C THR A 216 -8.51 18.76 -18.82
N ILE A 217 -8.93 19.64 -17.91
CA ILE A 217 -8.61 19.55 -16.49
C ILE A 217 -9.85 19.05 -15.75
N THR A 218 -9.71 17.98 -15.00
CA THR A 218 -10.79 17.35 -14.24
C THR A 218 -10.35 16.99 -12.82
N LEU A 219 -11.30 17.05 -11.88
CA LEU A 219 -11.10 16.49 -10.55
C LEU A 219 -11.16 14.97 -10.61
N GLN A 220 -10.29 14.32 -9.86
CA GLN A 220 -10.28 12.88 -9.65
C GLN A 220 -9.96 12.55 -8.18
N LEU A 221 -10.23 11.32 -7.80
CA LEU A 221 -9.81 10.76 -6.53
C LEU A 221 -8.71 9.72 -6.79
N VAL A 222 -7.64 9.76 -6.02
CA VAL A 222 -6.70 8.64 -5.97
C VAL A 222 -7.06 7.81 -4.74
N ILE A 223 -7.62 6.63 -4.99
CA ILE A 223 -8.12 5.74 -3.96
C ILE A 223 -6.94 4.92 -3.41
N LYS A 224 -6.78 4.92 -2.10
CA LYS A 224 -5.73 4.20 -1.38
C LYS A 224 -6.23 2.89 -0.81
N ASP A 225 -7.50 2.86 -0.44
CA ASP A 225 -8.15 1.65 0.05
C ASP A 225 -9.63 1.67 -0.28
N ILE A 226 -10.23 0.50 -0.42
CA ILE A 226 -11.64 0.31 -0.75
C ILE A 226 -12.21 -0.88 0.02
N ARG A 227 -13.39 -0.71 0.58
CA ARG A 227 -14.15 -1.77 1.23
C ARG A 227 -15.55 -1.80 0.65
N PHE A 228 -15.88 -2.86 -0.06
CA PHE A 228 -17.23 -3.06 -0.61
C PHE A 228 -18.22 -3.42 0.50
N SER A 229 -19.49 -3.08 0.28
CA SER A 229 -20.60 -3.38 1.19
C SER A 229 -21.84 -3.82 0.40
N THR A 230 -22.69 -4.60 1.02
CA THR A 230 -24.05 -4.85 0.51
C THR A 230 -24.97 -3.70 0.86
N ASN A 231 -26.03 -3.52 0.07
CA ASN A 231 -27.15 -2.62 0.38
C ASN A 231 -27.88 -3.02 1.65
#